data_bbdc3e0c6ec99afa7a514483779d003b
#
_entry.id   bbdc3e0c6ec99afa7a514483779d003b
#
_cell.length_a   1.000
_cell.length_b   1.000
_cell.length_c   1.000
_cell.angle_alpha   90.00
_cell.angle_beta   90.00
_cell.angle_gamma   90.00
#
_symmetry.space_group_name_H-M   'P 1'
#
loop_
_entity.id
_entity.type
_entity.pdbx_description
1 polymer ?
#
loop_
_entity_poly.entity_id
_entity_poly.type
_entity_poly.pdbx_seq_one_letter_code
_entity_poly.pdbx_strand_id
1 'polypeptide(L)'
;MKSRLILAAITTIGLVAATGETVATEKISLRVTPNVSNAPSNVIVKATVPKHADNRWLLVEADSGAFYRSSAIQLDGENAPLVTEFRFNNLPSGEYTVAAVLRNNLGQETTVRRTVLVLSRFGEP
;
A
#
# COMPACT_ATOMS: atom_id res chain seq x y z
N MET A 1 17.72 -26.06 -42.09
CA MET A 1 18.92 -25.57 -41.58
C MET A 1 18.85 -24.16 -41.09
N LYS A 2 18.29 -23.29 -41.87
CA LYS A 2 18.26 -21.93 -41.48
C LYS A 2 17.39 -21.68 -40.26
N SER A 3 16.42 -22.48 -40.05
CA SER A 3 15.47 -22.24 -38.98
C SER A 3 16.12 -22.36 -37.61
N ARG A 4 17.19 -23.07 -37.51
CA ARG A 4 17.76 -23.23 -36.21
C ARG A 4 18.26 -21.97 -35.60
N LEU A 5 18.76 -21.12 -36.43
CA LEU A 5 19.35 -19.89 -35.95
C LEU A 5 18.36 -19.00 -35.28
N ILE A 6 17.16 -19.01 -35.78
CA ILE A 6 16.15 -18.15 -35.27
C ILE A 6 15.76 -18.47 -33.84
N LEU A 7 15.78 -19.73 -33.52
CA LEU A 7 15.38 -20.15 -32.21
C LEU A 7 16.28 -19.59 -31.11
N ALA A 8 17.54 -19.54 -31.41
CA ALA A 8 18.48 -19.09 -30.42
C ALA A 8 18.21 -17.67 -29.98
N ALA A 9 17.85 -16.86 -30.92
CA ALA A 9 17.64 -15.48 -30.61
C ALA A 9 16.49 -15.26 -29.62
N ILE A 10 15.48 -16.04 -29.78
CA ILE A 10 14.30 -15.85 -28.95
C ILE A 10 14.58 -16.16 -27.50
N THR A 11 15.38 -17.15 -27.28
CA THR A 11 15.66 -17.55 -25.92
C THR A 11 16.34 -16.46 -25.14
N THR A 12 17.18 -15.74 -25.78
CA THR A 12 17.95 -14.73 -25.10
C THR A 12 17.07 -13.62 -24.55
N ILE A 13 16.08 -13.27 -25.30
CA ILE A 13 15.22 -12.18 -24.90
C ILE A 13 14.47 -12.48 -23.63
N GLY A 14 13.99 -13.68 -23.51
CA GLY A 14 13.24 -14.04 -22.34
C GLY A 14 14.05 -13.92 -21.08
N LEU A 15 15.29 -14.20 -21.18
CA LEU A 15 16.12 -14.14 -20.02
C LEU A 15 16.28 -12.74 -19.49
N VAL A 16 16.48 -11.81 -20.37
CA VAL A 16 16.70 -10.45 -19.95
C VAL A 16 15.50 -9.91 -19.22
N ALA A 17 14.33 -10.22 -19.70
CA ALA A 17 13.14 -9.71 -19.08
C ALA A 17 13.01 -10.21 -17.65
N ALA A 18 13.41 -11.42 -17.41
CA ALA A 18 13.23 -11.98 -16.11
C ALA A 18 14.08 -11.29 -15.05
N THR A 19 15.25 -10.85 -15.42
CA THR A 19 16.11 -10.26 -14.43
C THR A 19 15.71 -8.86 -14.07
N GLY A 20 14.94 -8.22 -14.90
CA GLY A 20 14.66 -6.81 -14.70
C GLY A 20 13.93 -6.51 -13.45
N GLU A 21 13.07 -7.43 -13.03
CA GLU A 21 12.29 -7.09 -11.93
C GLU A 21 12.70 -7.64 -10.63
N THR A 22 13.76 -8.31 -10.60
CA THR A 22 14.16 -8.91 -9.37
C THR A 22 14.77 -7.93 -8.43
N VAL A 23 14.90 -6.71 -8.82
CA VAL A 23 15.48 -5.74 -7.94
C VAL A 23 14.67 -5.68 -6.69
N ALA A 24 15.26 -6.04 -5.61
CA ALA A 24 14.58 -6.04 -4.36
C ALA A 24 14.33 -4.62 -3.95
N THR A 25 13.11 -4.33 -3.68
CA THR A 25 12.77 -3.06 -3.13
C THR A 25 12.16 -3.32 -1.80
N GLU A 26 12.54 -2.54 -0.86
CA GLU A 26 11.90 -2.58 0.42
C GLU A 26 10.51 -2.06 0.28
N LYS A 27 9.59 -2.73 0.91
CA LYS A 27 8.20 -2.41 0.73
C LYS A 27 7.64 -1.78 1.96
N ILE A 28 6.62 -0.94 1.76
CA ILE A 28 5.83 -0.44 2.86
C ILE A 28 5.13 -1.62 3.50
N SER A 29 5.04 -1.59 4.81
CA SER A 29 4.27 -2.56 5.55
C SER A 29 3.09 -1.84 6.18
N LEU A 30 1.91 -2.42 6.08
CA LEU A 30 0.70 -1.79 6.55
C LEU A 30 -0.04 -2.74 7.48
N ARG A 31 -0.32 -2.28 8.69
CA ARG A 31 -1.07 -3.06 9.66
C ARG A 31 -2.26 -2.25 10.13
N VAL A 32 -3.43 -2.85 10.12
CA VAL A 32 -4.64 -2.18 10.53
C VAL A 32 -5.26 -2.96 11.68
N THR A 33 -5.60 -2.25 12.76
CA THR A 33 -6.14 -2.87 13.96
C THR A 33 -7.33 -2.07 14.45
N PRO A 34 -8.46 -2.71 14.68
CA PRO A 34 -8.78 -4.09 14.33
C PRO A 34 -9.10 -4.22 12.86
N ASN A 35 -8.93 -5.42 12.30
CA ASN A 35 -9.27 -5.62 10.89
C ASN A 35 -10.73 -6.07 10.73
N VAL A 36 -11.38 -6.48 11.80
CA VAL A 36 -12.81 -6.77 11.82
C VAL A 36 -13.36 -6.20 13.12
N SER A 37 -14.42 -5.41 13.02
CA SER A 37 -15.01 -4.78 14.20
C SER A 37 -16.43 -4.36 13.88
N ASN A 38 -17.12 -3.86 14.89
CA ASN A 38 -18.49 -3.38 14.75
C ASN A 38 -18.53 -1.86 14.66
N ALA A 39 -19.48 -1.37 13.91
CA ALA A 39 -19.66 0.07 13.75
C ALA A 39 -20.24 0.68 15.02
N PRO A 40 -19.89 1.91 15.34
CA PRO A 40 -18.85 2.71 14.73
C PRO A 40 -17.49 2.24 15.21
N SER A 41 -16.52 2.21 14.33
CA SER A 41 -15.22 1.61 14.65
C SER A 41 -14.12 2.66 14.66
N ASN A 42 -13.21 2.52 15.60
CA ASN A 42 -11.99 3.30 15.64
C ASN A 42 -10.86 2.38 15.21
N VAL A 43 -10.19 2.78 14.16
CA VAL A 43 -9.19 1.93 13.53
C VAL A 43 -7.84 2.63 13.58
N ILE A 44 -6.82 1.86 13.91
CA ILE A 44 -5.45 2.37 13.93
C ILE A 44 -4.70 1.73 12.80
N VAL A 45 -4.08 2.56 11.97
CA VAL A 45 -3.30 2.12 10.83
C VAL A 45 -1.85 2.44 11.11
N LYS A 46 -1.02 1.40 11.13
CA LYS A 46 0.42 1.58 11.31
C LYS A 46 1.10 1.30 9.99
N ALA A 47 1.78 2.31 9.49
CA ALA A 47 2.52 2.19 8.25
C ALA A 47 4.00 2.20 8.58
N THR A 48 4.69 1.16 8.17
CA THR A 48 6.14 1.07 8.30
C THR A 48 6.73 1.37 6.95
N VAL A 49 7.52 2.44 6.89
CA VAL A 49 8.10 2.92 5.64
C VAL A 49 9.61 2.81 5.77
N PRO A 50 10.25 2.00 4.94
CA PRO A 50 11.71 1.92 5.00
C PRO A 50 12.31 3.29 4.77
N LYS A 51 13.34 3.61 5.52
CA LYS A 51 13.97 4.92 5.42
C LYS A 51 14.66 5.05 4.09
N HIS A 52 14.44 6.19 3.45
CA HIS A 52 15.07 6.46 2.17
C HIS A 52 15.11 7.96 1.97
N ALA A 53 16.23 8.44 1.47
CA ALA A 53 16.43 9.86 1.30
C ALA A 53 15.39 10.51 0.39
N ASP A 54 14.80 9.75 -0.50
CA ASP A 54 13.86 10.29 -1.48
C ASP A 54 12.41 10.28 -1.03
N ASN A 55 12.11 9.77 0.15
CA ASN A 55 10.73 9.72 0.64
C ASN A 55 10.22 11.12 0.97
N ARG A 56 9.04 11.47 0.47
CA ARG A 56 8.51 12.83 0.66
C ARG A 56 7.09 12.89 1.19
N TRP A 57 6.27 11.88 0.95
CA TRP A 57 4.86 12.01 1.25
C TRP A 57 4.25 10.66 1.51
N LEU A 58 3.46 10.55 2.56
CA LEU A 58 2.75 9.31 2.88
C LEU A 58 1.28 9.63 3.07
N LEU A 59 0.43 9.00 2.28
CA LEU A 59 -1.00 9.17 2.36
C LEU A 59 -1.63 7.84 2.74
N VAL A 60 -2.56 7.86 3.67
CA VAL A 60 -3.32 6.67 4.03
C VAL A 60 -4.80 6.97 3.82
N GLU A 61 -5.48 6.08 3.13
CA GLU A 61 -6.89 6.23 2.79
C GLU A 61 -7.67 5.04 3.29
N ALA A 62 -8.90 5.28 3.72
CA ALA A 62 -9.86 4.24 4.04
C ALA A 62 -11.10 4.50 3.18
N ASP A 63 -11.47 3.54 2.35
CA ASP A 63 -12.52 3.74 1.35
C ASP A 63 -13.43 2.53 1.31
N SER A 64 -14.71 2.73 1.59
CA SER A 64 -15.70 1.66 1.50
C SER A 64 -16.64 1.85 0.31
N GLY A 65 -16.39 2.87 -0.51
CA GLY A 65 -17.31 3.23 -1.57
C GLY A 65 -18.36 4.21 -1.12
N ALA A 66 -18.97 3.94 0.01
CA ALA A 66 -19.97 4.84 0.57
C ALA A 66 -19.36 5.86 1.53
N PHE A 67 -18.19 5.57 2.05
CA PHE A 67 -17.54 6.43 3.03
C PHE A 67 -16.05 6.46 2.74
N TYR A 68 -15.47 7.66 2.84
CA TYR A 68 -14.06 7.84 2.51
C TYR A 68 -13.42 8.75 3.53
N ARG A 69 -12.22 8.39 3.95
CA ARG A 69 -11.44 9.25 4.83
C ARG A 69 -9.96 9.04 4.53
N SER A 70 -9.18 10.10 4.63
CA SER A 70 -7.77 10.01 4.37
C SER A 70 -6.99 10.91 5.31
N SER A 71 -5.71 10.63 5.43
CA SER A 71 -4.78 11.42 6.21
C SER A 71 -3.41 11.31 5.57
N ALA A 72 -2.65 12.39 5.62
CA ALA A 72 -1.36 12.41 4.96
C ALA A 72 -0.35 13.16 5.80
N ILE A 73 0.92 12.78 5.66
CA ILE A 73 2.02 13.47 6.30
C ILE A 73 3.14 13.66 5.30
N GLN A 74 3.94 14.68 5.55
CA GLN A 74 5.16 14.87 4.79
C GLN A 74 6.27 14.06 5.44
N LEU A 75 7.15 13.51 4.61
CA LEU A 75 8.28 12.75 5.09
C LEU A 75 9.56 13.51 4.77
N ASP A 76 10.46 13.52 5.75
CA ASP A 76 11.73 14.20 5.59
C ASP A 76 12.83 13.19 5.31
N GLY A 77 12.68 12.48 4.19
CA GLY A 77 13.69 11.53 3.76
C GLY A 77 14.05 10.53 4.83
N GLU A 78 15.34 10.42 5.09
CA GLU A 78 15.82 9.45 6.08
C GLU A 78 15.55 9.90 7.50
N ASN A 79 15.18 11.14 7.72
CA ASN A 79 14.86 11.62 9.05
C ASN A 79 13.43 11.32 9.45
N ALA A 80 12.63 10.83 8.54
CA ALA A 80 11.24 10.50 8.85
C ALA A 80 11.19 9.28 9.75
N PRO A 81 10.16 9.17 10.60
CA PRO A 81 10.05 8.00 11.46
C PRO A 81 9.82 6.74 10.64
N LEU A 82 10.31 5.62 11.15
CA LEU A 82 10.12 4.34 10.49
C LEU A 82 8.67 3.93 10.49
N VAL A 83 7.97 4.18 11.58
CA VAL A 83 6.57 3.79 11.73
C VAL A 83 5.75 5.03 11.97
N THR A 84 4.65 5.16 11.22
CA THR A 84 3.71 6.25 11.41
C THR A 84 2.35 5.65 11.70
N GLU A 85 1.65 6.24 12.67
CA GLU A 85 0.36 5.76 13.10
C GLU A 85 -0.70 6.76 12.68
N PHE A 86 -1.77 6.25 12.07
CA PHE A 86 -2.92 7.05 11.67
C PHE A 86 -4.14 6.51 12.38
N ARG A 87 -5.04 7.38 12.81
CA ARG A 87 -6.26 6.96 13.49
C ARG A 87 -7.45 7.43 12.70
N PHE A 88 -8.34 6.48 12.41
CA PHE A 88 -9.62 6.81 11.78
C PHE A 88 -10.71 6.44 12.76
N ASN A 89 -11.41 7.43 13.26
CA ASN A 89 -12.41 7.23 14.29
C ASN A 89 -13.80 7.24 13.70
N ASN A 90 -14.68 6.48 14.34
CA ASN A 90 -16.10 6.50 14.01
C ASN A 90 -16.40 6.10 12.57
N LEU A 91 -15.74 5.05 12.12
CA LEU A 91 -16.01 4.54 10.78
C LEU A 91 -17.34 3.83 10.77
N PRO A 92 -18.23 4.16 9.85
CA PRO A 92 -19.48 3.44 9.70
C PRO A 92 -19.24 2.05 9.12
N SER A 93 -20.27 1.22 9.14
CA SER A 93 -20.15 -0.13 8.62
C SER A 93 -19.80 -0.11 7.14
N GLY A 94 -19.06 -1.10 6.72
CA GLY A 94 -18.64 -1.23 5.33
C GLY A 94 -17.42 -2.09 5.20
N GLU A 95 -17.13 -2.47 3.98
CA GLU A 95 -15.91 -3.17 3.67
C GLU A 95 -14.93 -2.13 3.13
N TYR A 96 -13.87 -1.88 3.87
CA TYR A 96 -12.94 -0.82 3.55
C TYR A 96 -11.69 -1.37 2.91
N THR A 97 -11.22 -0.67 1.90
CA THR A 97 -9.86 -0.84 1.42
C THR A 97 -9.04 0.27 2.07
N VAL A 98 -8.05 -0.12 2.86
CA VAL A 98 -7.11 0.83 3.46
C VAL A 98 -5.85 0.78 2.65
N ALA A 99 -5.47 1.90 2.07
CA ALA A 99 -4.32 1.98 1.19
C ALA A 99 -3.33 2.98 1.75
N ALA A 100 -2.06 2.62 1.68
CA ALA A 100 -0.98 3.53 2.00
C ALA A 100 -0.20 3.82 0.73
N VAL A 101 -0.02 5.09 0.41
CA VAL A 101 0.64 5.53 -0.81
C VAL A 101 1.87 6.33 -0.40
N LEU A 102 3.02 5.86 -0.81
CA LEU A 102 4.28 6.52 -0.55
C LEU A 102 4.74 7.20 -1.84
N ARG A 103 5.02 8.49 -1.76
CA ARG A 103 5.50 9.24 -2.91
C ARG A 103 6.91 9.74 -2.65
N ASN A 104 7.77 9.62 -3.64
CA ASN A 104 9.13 10.08 -3.52
C ASN A 104 9.29 11.46 -4.16
N ASN A 105 10.52 11.97 -4.17
CA ASN A 105 10.79 13.31 -4.68
C ASN A 105 10.64 13.43 -6.19
N LEU A 106 10.52 12.31 -6.89
CA LEU A 106 10.26 12.33 -8.32
C LEU A 106 8.79 12.14 -8.65
N GLY A 107 7.95 12.05 -7.63
CA GLY A 107 6.53 11.84 -7.86
C GLY A 107 6.14 10.39 -8.07
N GLN A 108 7.07 9.46 -7.94
CA GLN A 108 6.76 8.05 -8.09
C GLN A 108 6.06 7.56 -6.85
N GLU A 109 5.09 6.66 -7.03
CA GLU A 109 4.27 6.19 -5.92
C GLU A 109 4.34 4.69 -5.78
N THR A 110 4.32 4.26 -4.53
CA THR A 110 4.24 2.85 -4.17
C THR A 110 3.03 2.71 -3.25
N THR A 111 2.18 1.73 -3.53
CA THR A 111 0.93 1.56 -2.80
C THR A 111 0.83 0.17 -2.22
N VAL A 112 0.35 0.07 -0.98
CA VAL A 112 0.02 -1.20 -0.37
C VAL A 112 -1.38 -1.10 0.20
N ARG A 113 -2.15 -2.20 0.15
CA ARG A 113 -3.55 -2.20 0.54
C ARG A 113 -3.86 -3.31 1.51
N ARG A 114 -4.87 -3.06 2.36
CA ARG A 114 -5.40 -4.06 3.29
C ARG A 114 -6.90 -3.90 3.33
N THR A 115 -7.60 -4.99 3.55
CA THR A 115 -9.05 -4.98 3.69
C THR A 115 -9.41 -4.94 5.17
N VAL A 116 -10.38 -4.10 5.50
CA VAL A 116 -10.87 -3.96 6.86
C VAL A 116 -12.39 -4.03 6.80
N LEU A 117 -12.97 -4.82 7.68
CA LEU A 117 -14.41 -5.01 7.70
C LEU A 117 -14.99 -4.42 8.96
N VAL A 118 -15.92 -3.49 8.78
CA VAL A 118 -16.68 -2.90 9.89
C VAL A 118 -18.11 -3.35 9.74
N LEU A 119 -18.55 -4.17 10.69
CA LEU A 119 -19.88 -4.79 10.63
C LEU A 119 -20.91 -3.83 11.16
N SER A 120 -22.12 -3.95 10.62
CA SER A 120 -23.22 -3.15 11.14
C SER A 120 -23.67 -3.71 12.47
N ARG A 121 -24.21 -2.83 13.29
CA ARG A 121 -24.68 -3.24 14.61
C ARG A 121 -26.08 -3.81 14.50
N PHE A 122 -26.37 -4.75 15.38
CA PHE A 122 -27.71 -5.31 15.51
C PHE A 122 -28.23 -5.89 14.21
N GLY A 123 -27.35 -6.43 13.41
CA GLY A 123 -27.80 -7.09 12.19
C GLY A 123 -28.40 -6.18 11.16
N GLU A 124 -28.09 -4.92 11.21
CA GLU A 124 -28.56 -4.03 10.17
C GLU A 124 -27.89 -4.29 8.85
N PRO A 125 -28.59 -4.09 7.77
CA PRO A 125 -28.04 -4.34 6.44
C PRO A 125 -26.96 -3.37 6.04
#